data_91c317dfee585e8e532c09fd626f1c8b
#
_entry.id   91c317dfee585e8e532c09fd626f1c8b
#
_cell.length_a   1.000
_cell.length_b   1.000
_cell.length_c   1.000
_cell.angle_alpha   90.00
_cell.angle_beta   90.00
_cell.angle_gamma   90.00
#
_symmetry.space_group_name_H-M   'P 1'
#
loop_
_entity.id
_entity.type
_entity.pdbx_description
1 polymer ?
#
loop_
_entity_poly.entity_id
_entity_poly.type
_entity_poly.pdbx_seq_one_letter_code
_entity_poly.pdbx_strand_id
1 'polypeptide(L)'
;MTEENSKRLLRYGFTEEERKLLVREVKKLTIDAVMNQEKILKEDLEALKRLENCREEIEKLLYQDVSIDIIIDSILTLLKEIRTNGTPQFARQARLAFIARAFLRTLVDAGYYTSENVDTFMQGISTVSSEFNDDFERFSEGLISREEFNFKYGHLRSGTYDIRSDRYDAMNFRPAPSRIKKDKVKIQKDLDISILTQALEDTQLDVPAERMAKFWISAIEQREYFKFEFTKSLSMVLELIRKLGSILEIRTMDLSWLCVDDFKLYESGCDPENLKKLWMKLITKRRRLNHDSRLILLPEVILSGASVDVIPVYEARPNFITAKTVEGEVVLLDEEPDADITGKIVVVPKADPGYEWIFTKNIKGFITKYGGAASHMAIRCAEFNIPAAIGCGEKIYDTVSQLDYLEMDCRNGLIKEGIQYTNLHALITQREGVNDY
;
A
#
# COMPACT_ATOMS: atom_id res chain seq x y z
N MET A 1 -14.42 21.39 -2.65
CA MET A 1 -14.92 21.80 -1.31
C MET A 1 -16.29 22.39 -1.54
N THR A 2 -17.34 21.78 -1.02
CA THR A 2 -18.70 22.30 -1.17
C THR A 2 -18.83 23.63 -0.41
N GLU A 3 -19.72 24.49 -0.85
CA GLU A 3 -19.99 25.75 -0.16
C GLU A 3 -20.38 25.53 1.30
N GLU A 4 -21.12 24.48 1.57
CA GLU A 4 -21.51 24.06 2.91
C GLU A 4 -20.32 23.68 3.81
N ASN A 5 -19.35 22.91 3.29
CA ASN A 5 -18.14 22.58 4.04
C ASN A 5 -17.28 23.80 4.35
N SER A 6 -17.25 24.78 3.45
CA SER A 6 -16.52 26.03 3.69
C SER A 6 -17.13 26.88 4.79
N LYS A 7 -18.47 26.80 5.02
CA LYS A 7 -19.17 27.52 6.12
C LYS A 7 -18.66 27.09 7.52
N ARG A 8 -18.07 25.89 7.64
CA ARG A 8 -17.45 25.45 8.90
C ARG A 8 -16.30 26.35 9.33
N LEU A 9 -15.58 26.96 8.38
CA LEU A 9 -14.48 27.87 8.68
C LEU A 9 -14.90 29.06 9.53
N LEU A 10 -16.13 29.57 9.32
CA LEU A 10 -16.69 30.67 10.09
C LEU A 10 -16.77 30.35 11.61
N ARG A 11 -16.96 29.07 11.97
CA ARG A 11 -16.97 28.63 13.37
C ARG A 11 -15.59 28.65 14.03
N TYR A 12 -14.53 28.72 13.21
CA TYR A 12 -13.12 28.76 13.66
C TYR A 12 -12.51 30.14 13.53
N GLY A 13 -13.36 31.19 13.40
CA GLY A 13 -12.91 32.57 13.41
C GLY A 13 -12.54 33.18 12.05
N PHE A 14 -12.70 32.44 10.96
CA PHE A 14 -12.53 33.00 9.61
C PHE A 14 -13.69 33.94 9.27
N THR A 15 -13.39 35.02 8.55
CA THR A 15 -14.41 35.94 8.02
C THR A 15 -15.06 35.36 6.76
N GLU A 16 -16.22 35.91 6.41
CA GLU A 16 -16.92 35.54 5.17
C GLU A 16 -16.09 35.91 3.91
N GLU A 17 -15.31 36.98 4.00
CA GLU A 17 -14.41 37.39 2.90
C GLU A 17 -13.28 36.37 2.70
N GLU A 18 -12.63 35.94 3.78
CA GLU A 18 -11.57 34.93 3.74
C GLU A 18 -12.12 33.57 3.23
N ARG A 19 -13.34 33.19 3.66
CA ARG A 19 -14.01 31.99 3.14
C ARG A 19 -14.23 32.07 1.64
N LYS A 20 -14.80 33.20 1.15
CA LYS A 20 -15.04 33.41 -0.29
C LYS A 20 -13.73 33.44 -1.08
N LEU A 21 -12.71 34.08 -0.55
CA LEU A 21 -11.37 34.10 -1.16
C LEU A 21 -10.83 32.69 -1.29
N LEU A 22 -10.85 31.89 -0.23
CA LEU A 22 -10.39 30.51 -0.24
C LEU A 22 -11.12 29.68 -1.30
N VAL A 23 -12.45 29.74 -1.35
CA VAL A 23 -13.26 29.00 -2.33
C VAL A 23 -12.89 29.40 -3.76
N ARG A 24 -12.70 30.69 -4.02
CA ARG A 24 -12.28 31.19 -5.33
C ARG A 24 -10.89 30.70 -5.73
N GLU A 25 -9.91 30.76 -4.83
CA GLU A 25 -8.55 30.33 -5.11
C GLU A 25 -8.45 28.80 -5.28
N VAL A 26 -9.22 28.02 -4.51
CA VAL A 26 -9.32 26.57 -4.71
C VAL A 26 -9.97 26.22 -6.06
N LYS A 27 -11.01 26.96 -6.45
CA LYS A 27 -11.65 26.79 -7.78
C LYS A 27 -10.64 27.07 -8.90
N LYS A 28 -9.91 28.20 -8.81
CA LYS A 28 -8.86 28.56 -9.78
C LYS A 28 -7.78 27.49 -9.85
N LEU A 29 -7.25 27.06 -8.72
CA LEU A 29 -6.23 26.01 -8.65
C LEU A 29 -6.70 24.71 -9.32
N THR A 30 -7.99 24.37 -9.15
CA THR A 30 -8.58 23.17 -9.77
C THR A 30 -8.67 23.32 -11.29
N ILE A 31 -9.15 24.46 -11.78
CA ILE A 31 -9.20 24.76 -13.23
C ILE A 31 -7.79 24.69 -13.81
N ASP A 32 -6.81 25.33 -13.18
CA ASP A 32 -5.41 25.33 -13.61
C ASP A 32 -4.84 23.90 -13.67
N ALA A 33 -5.17 23.06 -12.67
CA ALA A 33 -4.73 21.66 -12.64
C ALA A 33 -5.27 20.85 -13.83
N VAL A 34 -6.57 21.02 -14.17
CA VAL A 34 -7.20 20.34 -15.31
C VAL A 34 -6.67 20.88 -16.64
N MET A 35 -6.55 22.20 -16.77
CA MET A 35 -6.14 22.83 -18.02
C MET A 35 -4.66 22.63 -18.36
N ASN A 36 -3.80 22.47 -17.36
CA ASN A 36 -2.36 22.28 -17.53
C ASN A 36 -1.88 20.83 -17.35
N GLN A 37 -2.79 19.88 -17.15
CA GLN A 37 -2.48 18.49 -16.82
C GLN A 37 -1.51 17.83 -17.81
N GLU A 38 -1.71 18.01 -19.11
CA GLU A 38 -0.84 17.42 -20.14
C GLU A 38 0.60 17.94 -20.07
N LYS A 39 0.77 19.25 -19.82
CA LYS A 39 2.08 19.87 -19.63
C LYS A 39 2.75 19.34 -18.37
N ILE A 40 2.02 19.33 -17.25
CA ILE A 40 2.50 18.79 -15.98
C ILE A 40 2.93 17.34 -16.11
N LEU A 41 2.12 16.52 -16.77
CA LEU A 41 2.42 15.11 -16.99
C LEU A 41 3.70 14.93 -17.81
N LYS A 42 3.88 15.71 -18.88
CA LYS A 42 5.08 15.65 -19.70
C LYS A 42 6.34 15.94 -18.89
N GLU A 43 6.33 17.04 -18.11
CA GLU A 43 7.45 17.42 -17.23
C GLU A 43 7.74 16.33 -16.17
N ASP A 44 6.71 15.73 -15.61
CA ASP A 44 6.83 14.66 -14.61
C ASP A 44 7.39 13.38 -15.23
N LEU A 45 6.99 13.01 -16.43
CA LEU A 45 7.53 11.84 -17.16
C LEU A 45 9.01 12.03 -17.53
N GLU A 46 9.40 13.25 -17.94
CA GLU A 46 10.81 13.58 -18.19
C GLU A 46 11.67 13.46 -16.93
N ALA A 47 11.14 13.88 -15.76
CA ALA A 47 11.82 13.69 -14.49
C ALA A 47 11.93 12.19 -14.13
N LEU A 48 10.86 11.43 -14.29
CA LEU A 48 10.85 9.99 -14.03
C LEU A 48 11.85 9.24 -14.93
N LYS A 49 11.99 9.66 -16.20
CA LYS A 49 12.98 9.08 -17.13
C LYS A 49 14.42 9.35 -16.68
N ARG A 50 14.71 10.53 -16.10
CA ARG A 50 16.05 10.78 -15.51
C ARG A 50 16.33 9.84 -14.34
N LEU A 51 15.34 9.60 -13.47
CA LEU A 51 15.46 8.63 -12.38
C LEU A 51 15.68 7.21 -12.90
N GLU A 52 14.96 6.81 -13.94
CA GLU A 52 15.11 5.50 -14.58
C GLU A 52 16.53 5.32 -15.14
N ASN A 53 17.05 6.28 -15.90
CA ASN A 53 18.39 6.22 -16.45
C ASN A 53 19.46 6.08 -15.34
N CYS A 54 19.34 6.87 -14.25
CA CYS A 54 20.23 6.73 -13.10
C CYS A 54 20.15 5.33 -12.47
N ARG A 55 18.94 4.78 -12.33
CA ARG A 55 18.75 3.41 -11.82
C ARG A 55 19.44 2.38 -12.71
N GLU A 56 19.24 2.45 -14.04
CA GLU A 56 19.82 1.50 -14.99
C GLU A 56 21.37 1.53 -14.99
N GLU A 57 21.96 2.69 -14.78
CA GLU A 57 23.42 2.81 -14.63
C GLU A 57 23.90 2.12 -13.36
N ILE A 58 23.21 2.32 -12.25
CA ILE A 58 23.56 1.75 -10.94
C ILE A 58 23.26 0.24 -10.90
N GLU A 59 22.22 -0.22 -11.59
CA GLU A 59 21.85 -1.65 -11.61
C GLU A 59 22.99 -2.56 -12.06
N LYS A 60 23.81 -2.08 -12.99
CA LYS A 60 24.99 -2.81 -13.46
C LYS A 60 25.98 -3.12 -12.34
N LEU A 61 26.01 -2.31 -11.28
CA LEU A 61 26.89 -2.48 -10.12
C LEU A 61 26.46 -3.62 -9.20
N LEU A 62 25.17 -3.99 -9.20
CA LEU A 62 24.69 -5.10 -8.36
C LEU A 62 25.36 -6.43 -8.68
N TYR A 63 25.73 -6.64 -9.94
CA TYR A 63 26.30 -7.88 -10.46
C TYR A 63 27.84 -7.85 -10.58
N GLN A 64 28.47 -6.76 -10.10
CA GLN A 64 29.92 -6.58 -10.15
C GLN A 64 30.51 -6.63 -8.74
N ASP A 65 31.78 -6.98 -8.66
CA ASP A 65 32.58 -6.83 -7.44
C ASP A 65 33.08 -5.38 -7.36
N VAL A 66 32.37 -4.57 -6.56
CA VAL A 66 32.63 -3.14 -6.39
C VAL A 66 32.97 -2.80 -4.96
N SER A 67 33.78 -1.74 -4.77
CA SER A 67 34.14 -1.27 -3.43
C SER A 67 32.92 -0.73 -2.65
N ILE A 68 33.06 -0.70 -1.32
CA ILE A 68 32.06 -0.14 -0.40
C ILE A 68 31.76 1.31 -0.74
N ASP A 69 32.78 2.10 -1.12
CA ASP A 69 32.63 3.51 -1.54
C ASP A 69 31.63 3.65 -2.67
N ILE A 70 31.77 2.85 -3.72
CA ILE A 70 30.90 2.88 -4.91
C ILE A 70 29.46 2.50 -4.52
N ILE A 71 29.29 1.50 -3.65
CA ILE A 71 27.94 1.09 -3.22
C ILE A 71 27.28 2.20 -2.40
N ILE A 72 27.98 2.81 -1.45
CA ILE A 72 27.44 3.88 -0.61
C ILE A 72 27.12 5.12 -1.46
N ASP A 73 28.00 5.52 -2.35
CA ASP A 73 27.77 6.64 -3.27
C ASP A 73 26.55 6.37 -4.18
N SER A 74 26.41 5.14 -4.66
CA SER A 74 25.25 4.72 -5.46
C SER A 74 23.94 4.80 -4.66
N ILE A 75 23.93 4.35 -3.40
CA ILE A 75 22.78 4.46 -2.49
C ILE A 75 22.38 5.93 -2.31
N LEU A 76 23.33 6.78 -1.96
CA LEU A 76 23.09 8.21 -1.70
C LEU A 76 22.66 8.96 -2.98
N THR A 77 23.29 8.65 -4.11
CA THR A 77 22.92 9.22 -5.41
C THR A 77 21.50 8.84 -5.81
N LEU A 78 21.16 7.54 -5.73
CA LEU A 78 19.83 7.08 -6.11
C LEU A 78 18.74 7.61 -5.17
N LEU A 79 19.02 7.71 -3.85
CA LEU A 79 18.12 8.36 -2.89
C LEU A 79 17.90 9.84 -3.19
N LYS A 80 18.95 10.56 -3.61
CA LYS A 80 18.85 11.95 -4.05
C LYS A 80 17.98 12.08 -5.31
N GLU A 81 18.18 11.21 -6.29
CA GLU A 81 17.40 11.18 -7.53
C GLU A 81 15.93 10.81 -7.25
N ILE A 82 15.64 9.83 -6.40
CA ILE A 82 14.28 9.51 -5.96
C ILE A 82 13.60 10.73 -5.32
N ARG A 83 14.33 11.45 -4.46
CA ARG A 83 13.83 12.65 -3.78
C ARG A 83 13.56 13.80 -4.74
N THR A 84 14.29 13.90 -5.84
CA THR A 84 14.21 15.01 -6.81
C THR A 84 13.29 14.69 -7.98
N ASN A 85 13.41 13.49 -8.56
CA ASN A 85 12.78 13.09 -9.81
C ASN A 85 11.76 11.94 -9.67
N GLY A 86 11.42 11.50 -8.46
CA GLY A 86 10.45 10.43 -8.20
C GLY A 86 9.32 10.85 -7.27
N THR A 87 9.65 11.12 -6.01
CA THR A 87 8.66 11.39 -4.96
C THR A 87 7.79 12.65 -5.23
N PRO A 88 8.35 13.80 -5.67
CA PRO A 88 7.52 14.98 -5.93
C PRO A 88 6.55 14.79 -7.09
N GLN A 89 6.97 14.09 -8.14
CA GLN A 89 6.14 13.76 -9.30
C GLN A 89 5.00 12.83 -8.91
N PHE A 90 5.31 11.74 -8.21
CA PHE A 90 4.29 10.86 -7.66
C PHE A 90 3.30 11.62 -6.75
N ALA A 91 3.80 12.46 -5.83
CA ALA A 91 2.94 13.23 -4.92
C ALA A 91 2.03 14.22 -5.67
N ARG A 92 2.49 14.77 -6.80
CA ARG A 92 1.69 15.64 -7.68
C ARG A 92 0.59 14.82 -8.37
N GLN A 93 0.94 13.73 -9.03
CA GLN A 93 -0.03 12.85 -9.71
C GLN A 93 -1.05 12.26 -8.72
N ALA A 94 -0.64 11.91 -7.50
CA ALA A 94 -1.54 11.44 -6.46
C ALA A 94 -2.57 12.52 -6.06
N ARG A 95 -2.16 13.79 -5.94
CA ARG A 95 -3.09 14.90 -5.65
C ARG A 95 -4.09 15.10 -6.78
N LEU A 96 -3.65 15.02 -8.05
CA LEU A 96 -4.54 15.10 -9.21
C LEU A 96 -5.59 13.98 -9.19
N ALA A 97 -5.18 12.76 -8.85
CA ALA A 97 -6.09 11.62 -8.70
C ALA A 97 -7.09 11.81 -7.54
N PHE A 98 -6.67 12.38 -6.42
CA PHE A 98 -7.60 12.72 -5.33
C PHE A 98 -8.62 13.78 -5.76
N ILE A 99 -8.20 14.79 -6.53
CA ILE A 99 -9.12 15.78 -7.11
C ILE A 99 -10.13 15.08 -8.02
N ALA A 100 -9.68 14.22 -8.93
CA ALA A 100 -10.54 13.46 -9.85
C ALA A 100 -11.58 12.63 -9.08
N ARG A 101 -11.16 11.86 -8.07
CA ARG A 101 -12.07 11.07 -7.23
C ARG A 101 -13.06 11.93 -6.44
N ALA A 102 -12.61 13.07 -5.92
CA ALA A 102 -13.50 13.99 -5.21
C ALA A 102 -14.58 14.56 -6.12
N PHE A 103 -14.24 14.88 -7.38
CA PHE A 103 -15.23 15.29 -8.39
C PHE A 103 -16.24 14.20 -8.68
N LEU A 104 -15.79 13.00 -9.02
CA LEU A 104 -16.67 11.87 -9.31
C LEU A 104 -17.65 11.60 -8.17
N ARG A 105 -17.17 11.61 -6.93
CA ARG A 105 -18.02 11.47 -5.74
C ARG A 105 -19.04 12.63 -5.63
N THR A 106 -18.60 13.88 -5.84
CA THR A 106 -19.50 15.04 -5.76
C THR A 106 -20.61 14.97 -6.81
N LEU A 107 -20.32 14.45 -8.01
CA LEU A 107 -21.33 14.27 -9.06
C LEU A 107 -22.38 13.21 -8.69
N VAL A 108 -21.97 12.16 -7.96
CA VAL A 108 -22.92 11.18 -7.39
C VAL A 108 -23.76 11.82 -6.30
N ASP A 109 -23.11 12.51 -5.34
CA ASP A 109 -23.80 13.18 -4.22
C ASP A 109 -24.80 14.26 -4.71
N ALA A 110 -24.52 14.90 -5.86
CA ALA A 110 -25.39 15.89 -6.49
C ALA A 110 -26.45 15.29 -7.44
N GLY A 111 -26.43 13.96 -7.65
CA GLY A 111 -27.43 13.27 -8.46
C GLY A 111 -27.25 13.35 -9.97
N TYR A 112 -26.11 13.81 -10.48
CA TYR A 112 -25.79 13.81 -11.91
C TYR A 112 -25.51 12.40 -12.44
N TYR A 113 -24.78 11.58 -11.66
CA TYR A 113 -24.49 10.18 -11.97
C TYR A 113 -24.92 9.28 -10.81
N THR A 114 -25.15 8.00 -11.10
CA THR A 114 -25.30 6.97 -10.07
C THR A 114 -23.94 6.45 -9.62
N SER A 115 -23.88 5.86 -8.43
CA SER A 115 -22.68 5.15 -7.96
C SER A 115 -22.26 4.05 -8.96
N GLU A 116 -23.22 3.33 -9.55
CA GLU A 116 -22.98 2.29 -10.54
C GLU A 116 -22.31 2.85 -11.82
N ASN A 117 -22.74 4.02 -12.30
CA ASN A 117 -22.12 4.68 -13.45
C ASN A 117 -20.63 4.98 -13.16
N VAL A 118 -20.35 5.55 -11.98
CA VAL A 118 -18.99 5.91 -11.59
C VAL A 118 -18.13 4.66 -11.33
N ASP A 119 -18.68 3.64 -10.69
CA ASP A 119 -17.96 2.37 -10.46
C ASP A 119 -17.62 1.67 -11.77
N THR A 120 -18.57 1.64 -12.73
CA THR A 120 -18.34 1.11 -14.08
C THR A 120 -17.25 1.88 -14.81
N PHE A 121 -17.30 3.21 -14.78
CA PHE A 121 -16.28 4.07 -15.35
C PHE A 121 -14.90 3.80 -14.72
N MET A 122 -14.81 3.74 -13.39
CA MET A 122 -13.58 3.46 -12.65
C MET A 122 -12.98 2.09 -12.98
N GLN A 123 -13.82 1.07 -13.09
CA GLN A 123 -13.39 -0.28 -13.50
C GLN A 123 -12.91 -0.34 -14.96
N GLY A 124 -13.37 0.58 -15.81
CA GLY A 124 -12.91 0.72 -17.18
C GLY A 124 -11.53 1.36 -17.35
N ILE A 125 -10.98 1.98 -16.30
CA ILE A 125 -9.66 2.63 -16.36
C ILE A 125 -8.57 1.57 -16.18
N SER A 126 -7.65 1.49 -17.16
CA SER A 126 -6.52 0.58 -17.08
C SER A 126 -5.45 1.17 -16.15
N THR A 127 -5.13 0.46 -15.08
CA THR A 127 -4.11 0.85 -14.12
C THR A 127 -3.04 -0.23 -14.01
N VAL A 128 -1.88 0.10 -13.43
CA VAL A 128 -0.84 -0.89 -13.14
C VAL A 128 -1.37 -2.05 -12.30
N SER A 129 -2.30 -1.80 -11.37
CA SER A 129 -2.91 -2.86 -10.57
C SER A 129 -3.79 -3.79 -11.41
N SER A 130 -4.56 -3.26 -12.37
CA SER A 130 -5.36 -4.10 -13.27
C SER A 130 -4.48 -4.91 -14.22
N GLU A 131 -3.40 -4.30 -14.74
CA GLU A 131 -2.40 -4.99 -15.57
C GLU A 131 -1.67 -6.09 -14.79
N PHE A 132 -1.31 -5.82 -13.53
CA PHE A 132 -0.68 -6.82 -12.66
C PHE A 132 -1.59 -8.04 -12.47
N ASN A 133 -2.88 -7.83 -12.21
CA ASN A 133 -3.82 -8.92 -12.03
C ASN A 133 -3.99 -9.75 -13.32
N ASP A 134 -4.09 -9.08 -14.48
CA ASP A 134 -4.18 -9.75 -15.79
C ASP A 134 -2.89 -10.54 -16.11
N ASP A 135 -1.72 -9.96 -15.88
CA ASP A 135 -0.43 -10.61 -16.12
C ASP A 135 -0.17 -11.74 -15.09
N PHE A 136 -0.63 -11.59 -13.85
CA PHE A 136 -0.53 -12.64 -12.86
C PHE A 136 -1.43 -13.84 -13.21
N GLU A 137 -2.64 -13.61 -13.72
CA GLU A 137 -3.52 -14.66 -14.24
C GLU A 137 -2.85 -15.38 -15.42
N ARG A 138 -2.33 -14.63 -16.41
CA ARG A 138 -1.59 -15.20 -17.55
C ARG A 138 -0.35 -15.98 -17.13
N PHE A 139 0.37 -15.52 -16.12
CA PHE A 139 1.51 -16.26 -15.53
C PHE A 139 1.04 -17.54 -14.86
N SER A 140 -0.08 -17.52 -14.12
CA SER A 140 -0.63 -18.71 -13.48
C SER A 140 -1.15 -19.74 -14.45
N GLU A 141 -1.59 -19.32 -15.65
CA GLU A 141 -2.00 -20.18 -16.76
C GLU A 141 -0.83 -20.66 -17.63
N GLY A 142 0.40 -20.18 -17.36
CA GLY A 142 1.59 -20.51 -18.15
C GLY A 142 1.66 -19.80 -19.50
N LEU A 143 0.87 -18.74 -19.72
CA LEU A 143 0.83 -17.96 -20.96
C LEU A 143 1.97 -16.93 -21.05
N ILE A 144 2.55 -16.55 -19.93
CA ILE A 144 3.79 -15.76 -19.85
C ILE A 144 4.79 -16.48 -18.97
N SER A 145 6.07 -16.33 -19.27
CA SER A 145 7.15 -16.97 -18.50
C SER A 145 7.38 -16.25 -17.16
N ARG A 146 8.10 -16.92 -16.25
CA ARG A 146 8.53 -16.32 -15.01
C ARG A 146 9.47 -15.13 -15.25
N GLU A 147 10.32 -15.25 -16.23
CA GLU A 147 11.26 -14.21 -16.64
C GLU A 147 10.53 -12.96 -17.11
N GLU A 148 9.49 -13.12 -17.95
CA GLU A 148 8.66 -12.00 -18.41
C GLU A 148 7.90 -11.35 -17.25
N PHE A 149 7.31 -12.15 -16.35
CA PHE A 149 6.61 -11.63 -15.19
C PHE A 149 7.57 -10.89 -14.26
N ASN A 150 8.73 -11.48 -13.94
CA ASN A 150 9.74 -10.88 -13.07
C ASN A 150 10.40 -9.65 -13.69
N PHE A 151 10.57 -9.59 -15.00
CA PHE A 151 11.08 -8.39 -15.68
C PHE A 151 10.20 -7.16 -15.39
N LYS A 152 8.89 -7.33 -15.37
CA LYS A 152 7.95 -6.24 -15.10
C LYS A 152 7.72 -6.00 -13.60
N TYR A 153 7.53 -7.05 -12.83
CA TYR A 153 7.05 -7.00 -11.45
C TYR A 153 8.04 -7.48 -10.39
N GLY A 154 9.19 -8.03 -10.79
CA GLY A 154 10.16 -8.64 -9.89
C GLY A 154 10.69 -7.72 -8.79
N HIS A 155 10.68 -6.39 -9.02
CA HIS A 155 11.10 -5.40 -8.04
C HIS A 155 10.11 -5.23 -6.87
N LEU A 156 8.86 -5.70 -7.02
CA LEU A 156 7.84 -5.60 -5.97
C LEU A 156 8.22 -6.45 -4.75
N ARG A 157 7.70 -6.06 -3.61
CA ARG A 157 7.89 -6.72 -2.31
C ARG A 157 6.58 -6.74 -1.56
N SER A 158 6.37 -7.73 -0.71
CA SER A 158 5.23 -7.77 0.21
C SER A 158 5.20 -6.57 1.16
N GLY A 159 6.38 -6.11 1.61
CA GLY A 159 6.56 -4.83 2.30
C GLY A 159 7.31 -3.87 1.40
N THR A 160 6.62 -2.97 0.70
CA THR A 160 7.17 -2.10 -0.36
C THR A 160 8.44 -1.35 0.05
N TYR A 161 8.55 -0.93 1.33
CA TYR A 161 9.68 -0.17 1.86
C TYR A 161 10.45 -0.95 2.93
N ASP A 162 10.20 -2.24 3.07
CA ASP A 162 10.82 -3.07 4.10
C ASP A 162 11.98 -3.89 3.50
N ILE A 163 13.19 -3.62 3.96
CA ILE A 163 14.38 -4.36 3.53
C ILE A 163 14.32 -5.85 3.90
N ARG A 164 13.50 -6.22 4.90
CA ARG A 164 13.32 -7.60 5.36
C ARG A 164 12.45 -8.42 4.42
N SER A 165 11.56 -7.76 3.67
CA SER A 165 10.71 -8.41 2.68
C SER A 165 11.50 -8.74 1.42
N ASP A 166 11.37 -9.96 0.92
CA ASP A 166 12.00 -10.35 -0.32
C ASP A 166 11.28 -9.76 -1.54
N ARG A 167 12.03 -9.59 -2.62
CA ARG A 167 11.48 -9.20 -3.93
C ARG A 167 10.72 -10.37 -4.53
N TYR A 168 9.76 -10.08 -5.41
CA TYR A 168 9.01 -11.12 -6.11
C TYR A 168 9.92 -12.01 -6.98
N ASP A 169 10.97 -11.47 -7.58
CA ASP A 169 11.95 -12.24 -8.36
C ASP A 169 12.79 -13.20 -7.49
N ALA A 170 12.99 -12.88 -6.21
CA ALA A 170 13.65 -13.75 -5.23
C ALA A 170 12.72 -14.76 -4.57
N MET A 171 11.40 -14.55 -4.63
CA MET A 171 10.40 -15.45 -4.03
C MET A 171 10.12 -16.65 -4.94
N ASN A 172 9.95 -17.81 -4.33
CA ASN A 172 9.63 -19.06 -5.04
C ASN A 172 8.11 -19.30 -5.13
N PHE A 173 7.31 -18.23 -5.23
CA PHE A 173 5.89 -18.43 -5.31
C PHE A 173 5.47 -19.07 -6.65
N ARG A 174 4.64 -20.10 -6.56
CA ARG A 174 3.99 -20.72 -7.72
C ARG A 174 2.54 -20.27 -7.71
N PRO A 175 2.10 -19.46 -8.67
CA PRO A 175 0.70 -19.08 -8.74
C PRO A 175 -0.14 -20.35 -8.97
N ALA A 176 -1.13 -20.58 -8.12
CA ALA A 176 -2.13 -21.59 -8.40
C ALA A 176 -3.10 -21.03 -9.45
N PRO A 177 -3.50 -21.81 -10.46
CA PRO A 177 -4.44 -21.34 -11.47
C PRO A 177 -5.72 -20.85 -10.82
N SER A 178 -6.15 -19.63 -11.18
CA SER A 178 -7.42 -19.08 -10.71
C SER A 178 -8.57 -19.97 -11.21
N ARG A 179 -9.37 -20.49 -10.29
CA ARG A 179 -10.57 -21.28 -10.65
C ARG A 179 -11.76 -20.41 -11.03
N ILE A 180 -11.65 -19.11 -10.86
CA ILE A 180 -12.74 -18.16 -11.16
C ILE A 180 -12.39 -17.46 -12.47
N LYS A 181 -12.91 -17.99 -13.59
CA LYS A 181 -12.97 -17.21 -14.84
C LYS A 181 -13.96 -16.08 -14.58
N LYS A 182 -13.45 -14.87 -14.36
CA LYS A 182 -14.27 -13.67 -14.48
C LYS A 182 -14.53 -13.48 -15.96
N ASP A 183 -15.77 -13.62 -16.39
CA ASP A 183 -16.16 -13.16 -17.70
C ASP A 183 -15.74 -11.70 -17.82
N LYS A 184 -14.79 -11.41 -18.73
CA LYS A 184 -14.37 -10.03 -19.02
C LYS A 184 -15.55 -9.36 -19.71
N VAL A 185 -16.49 -8.84 -18.94
CA VAL A 185 -17.53 -7.94 -19.45
C VAL A 185 -16.77 -6.76 -20.05
N LYS A 186 -16.98 -6.46 -21.31
CA LYS A 186 -16.51 -5.20 -21.92
C LYS A 186 -17.26 -4.07 -21.23
N ILE A 187 -16.63 -3.51 -20.23
CA ILE A 187 -17.19 -2.40 -19.44
C ILE A 187 -17.08 -1.16 -20.32
N GLN A 188 -18.20 -0.51 -20.56
CA GLN A 188 -18.25 0.77 -21.26
C GLN A 188 -17.50 1.80 -20.41
N LYS A 189 -16.45 2.41 -20.99
CA LYS A 189 -15.53 3.32 -20.26
C LYS A 189 -16.06 4.74 -20.13
N ASP A 190 -17.10 5.10 -20.89
CA ASP A 190 -17.46 6.50 -21.09
C ASP A 190 -18.63 6.88 -20.19
N LEU A 191 -18.42 7.94 -19.41
CA LEU A 191 -19.51 8.68 -18.78
C LEU A 191 -20.24 9.50 -19.84
N ASP A 192 -21.55 9.72 -19.65
CA ASP A 192 -22.32 10.58 -20.55
C ASP A 192 -21.80 12.03 -20.45
N ILE A 193 -21.13 12.49 -21.50
CA ILE A 193 -20.52 13.82 -21.57
C ILE A 193 -21.57 14.92 -21.51
N SER A 194 -22.81 14.68 -21.96
CA SER A 194 -23.88 15.70 -21.89
C SER A 194 -24.26 16.01 -20.45
N ILE A 195 -24.33 14.98 -19.58
CA ILE A 195 -24.57 15.13 -18.15
C ILE A 195 -23.40 15.88 -17.48
N LEU A 196 -22.18 15.55 -17.86
CA LEU A 196 -20.99 16.27 -17.37
C LEU A 196 -20.99 17.74 -17.77
N THR A 197 -21.34 18.04 -19.02
CA THR A 197 -21.46 19.42 -19.51
C THR A 197 -22.46 20.21 -18.67
N GLN A 198 -23.64 19.64 -18.44
CA GLN A 198 -24.66 20.29 -17.58
C GLN A 198 -24.14 20.54 -16.16
N ALA A 199 -23.47 19.57 -15.56
CA ALA A 199 -22.91 19.69 -14.20
C ALA A 199 -21.84 20.77 -14.10
N LEU A 200 -21.00 20.94 -15.13
CA LEU A 200 -19.97 21.97 -15.19
C LEU A 200 -20.60 23.38 -15.37
N GLU A 201 -21.63 23.50 -16.19
CA GLU A 201 -22.42 24.74 -16.38
C GLU A 201 -23.11 25.14 -15.07
N ASP A 202 -23.83 24.24 -14.43
CA ASP A 202 -24.54 24.49 -13.16
C ASP A 202 -23.61 24.95 -12.03
N THR A 203 -22.36 24.44 -12.03
CA THR A 203 -21.33 24.83 -11.04
C THR A 203 -20.48 26.01 -11.49
N GLN A 204 -20.72 26.55 -12.70
CA GLN A 204 -19.94 27.62 -13.32
C GLN A 204 -18.43 27.28 -13.33
N LEU A 205 -18.09 26.02 -13.58
CA LEU A 205 -16.70 25.59 -13.70
C LEU A 205 -16.31 25.67 -15.18
N ASP A 206 -15.49 26.64 -15.53
CA ASP A 206 -15.08 26.92 -16.90
C ASP A 206 -13.99 25.93 -17.37
N VAL A 207 -14.43 24.71 -17.66
CA VAL A 207 -13.62 23.61 -18.17
C VAL A 207 -14.44 22.81 -19.16
N PRO A 208 -13.93 22.50 -20.39
CA PRO A 208 -14.61 21.61 -21.33
C PRO A 208 -14.82 20.21 -20.75
N ALA A 209 -16.01 19.63 -20.93
CA ALA A 209 -16.38 18.33 -20.34
C ALA A 209 -15.45 17.20 -20.80
N GLU A 210 -15.08 17.18 -22.09
CA GLU A 210 -14.16 16.19 -22.63
C GLU A 210 -12.77 16.30 -21.99
N ARG A 211 -12.32 17.52 -21.67
CA ARG A 211 -11.04 17.75 -21.00
C ARG A 211 -11.09 17.29 -19.55
N MET A 212 -12.20 17.52 -18.87
CA MET A 212 -12.43 17.03 -17.52
C MET A 212 -12.43 15.49 -17.47
N ALA A 213 -13.12 14.82 -18.39
CA ALA A 213 -13.15 13.38 -18.47
C ALA A 213 -11.75 12.78 -18.74
N LYS A 214 -11.01 13.35 -19.70
CA LYS A 214 -9.61 12.97 -19.95
C LYS A 214 -8.71 13.18 -18.74
N PHE A 215 -8.89 14.27 -18.02
CA PHE A 215 -8.16 14.55 -16.78
C PHE A 215 -8.40 13.47 -15.74
N TRP A 216 -9.64 13.02 -15.51
CA TRP A 216 -9.93 11.98 -14.53
C TRP A 216 -9.26 10.65 -14.88
N ILE A 217 -9.38 10.21 -16.13
CA ILE A 217 -8.75 8.97 -16.60
C ILE A 217 -7.24 9.04 -16.37
N SER A 218 -6.62 10.06 -16.93
CA SER A 218 -5.17 10.22 -16.85
C SER A 218 -4.68 10.37 -15.40
N ALA A 219 -5.35 11.15 -14.55
CA ALA A 219 -4.93 11.33 -13.17
C ALA A 219 -4.98 10.01 -12.36
N ILE A 220 -5.98 9.17 -12.60
CA ILE A 220 -6.13 7.87 -11.94
C ILE A 220 -5.06 6.88 -12.44
N GLU A 221 -4.84 6.78 -13.74
CA GLU A 221 -3.80 5.94 -14.34
C GLU A 221 -2.41 6.35 -13.87
N GLN A 222 -2.10 7.64 -13.96
CA GLN A 222 -0.76 8.16 -13.68
C GLN A 222 -0.37 8.05 -12.19
N ARG A 223 -1.31 8.14 -11.27
CA ARG A 223 -1.04 7.90 -9.85
C ARG A 223 -0.39 6.53 -9.61
N GLU A 224 -0.98 5.47 -10.18
CA GLU A 224 -0.47 4.11 -10.00
C GLU A 224 0.84 3.89 -10.77
N TYR A 225 0.91 4.42 -12.00
CA TYR A 225 2.10 4.33 -12.84
C TYR A 225 3.32 5.00 -12.19
N PHE A 226 3.19 6.23 -11.70
CA PHE A 226 4.30 6.93 -11.07
C PHE A 226 4.75 6.23 -9.78
N LYS A 227 3.81 5.71 -8.98
CA LYS A 227 4.16 4.92 -7.80
C LYS A 227 4.97 3.70 -8.20
N PHE A 228 4.49 2.94 -9.17
CA PHE A 228 5.12 1.73 -9.65
C PHE A 228 6.55 1.99 -10.15
N GLU A 229 6.73 3.03 -10.97
CA GLU A 229 8.03 3.33 -11.56
C GLU A 229 9.05 3.84 -10.55
N PHE A 230 8.70 4.80 -9.69
CA PHE A 230 9.70 5.31 -8.75
C PHE A 230 10.06 4.27 -7.67
N THR A 231 9.15 3.36 -7.32
CA THR A 231 9.46 2.31 -6.34
C THR A 231 10.44 1.27 -6.86
N LYS A 232 10.64 1.13 -8.18
CA LYS A 232 11.74 0.33 -8.76
C LYS A 232 13.09 0.82 -8.25
N SER A 233 13.30 2.13 -8.28
CA SER A 233 14.53 2.75 -7.79
C SER A 233 14.70 2.59 -6.28
N LEU A 234 13.62 2.68 -5.51
CA LEU A 234 13.67 2.45 -4.08
C LEU A 234 13.97 0.99 -3.74
N SER A 235 13.37 0.05 -4.47
CA SER A 235 13.70 -1.38 -4.36
C SER A 235 15.17 -1.66 -4.64
N MET A 236 15.74 -0.96 -5.64
CA MET A 236 17.18 -1.03 -5.97
C MET A 236 18.05 -0.53 -4.81
N VAL A 237 17.69 0.57 -4.15
CA VAL A 237 18.42 1.06 -2.95
C VAL A 237 18.43 -0.02 -1.86
N LEU A 238 17.32 -0.70 -1.62
CA LEU A 238 17.27 -1.77 -0.62
C LEU A 238 18.17 -2.95 -1.00
N GLU A 239 18.28 -3.30 -2.29
CA GLU A 239 19.22 -4.35 -2.74
C GLU A 239 20.70 -3.92 -2.59
N LEU A 240 21.02 -2.67 -2.89
CA LEU A 240 22.37 -2.14 -2.63
C LEU A 240 22.73 -2.20 -1.15
N ILE A 241 21.78 -1.85 -0.27
CA ILE A 241 21.96 -1.95 1.19
C ILE A 241 22.13 -3.42 1.61
N ARG A 242 21.39 -4.37 1.04
CA ARG A 242 21.56 -5.81 1.29
C ARG A 242 22.95 -6.29 0.83
N LYS A 243 23.39 -5.87 -0.36
CA LYS A 243 24.72 -6.18 -0.90
C LYS A 243 25.82 -5.67 0.04
N LEU A 244 25.70 -4.42 0.49
CA LEU A 244 26.63 -3.84 1.45
C LEU A 244 26.64 -4.61 2.78
N GLY A 245 25.47 -5.02 3.27
CA GLY A 245 25.34 -5.88 4.45
C GLY A 245 26.03 -7.22 4.29
N SER A 246 25.95 -7.84 3.11
CA SER A 246 26.67 -9.08 2.81
C SER A 246 28.20 -8.89 2.87
N ILE A 247 28.71 -7.79 2.31
CA ILE A 247 30.15 -7.46 2.36
C ILE A 247 30.62 -7.22 3.79
N LEU A 248 29.82 -6.52 4.59
CA LEU A 248 30.14 -6.20 5.99
C LEU A 248 29.72 -7.31 6.98
N GLU A 249 29.17 -8.42 6.49
CA GLU A 249 28.63 -9.51 7.32
C GLU A 249 27.62 -9.00 8.38
N ILE A 250 26.73 -8.08 7.97
CA ILE A 250 25.64 -7.57 8.78
C ILE A 250 24.33 -8.17 8.27
N ARG A 251 23.57 -8.80 9.15
CA ARG A 251 22.30 -9.44 8.76
C ARG A 251 21.27 -8.40 8.29
N THR A 252 20.44 -8.76 7.32
CA THR A 252 19.35 -7.90 6.80
C THR A 252 18.43 -7.37 7.89
N MET A 253 18.11 -8.19 8.90
CA MET A 253 17.34 -7.77 10.07
C MET A 253 18.02 -6.65 10.88
N ASP A 254 19.35 -6.64 10.89
CA ASP A 254 20.13 -5.62 11.58
C ASP A 254 20.19 -4.33 10.74
N LEU A 255 20.34 -4.45 9.41
CA LEU A 255 20.33 -3.31 8.49
C LEU A 255 19.03 -2.49 8.56
N SER A 256 17.91 -3.12 8.90
CA SER A 256 16.62 -2.40 9.06
C SER A 256 16.61 -1.33 10.17
N TRP A 257 17.63 -1.31 11.01
CA TRP A 257 17.81 -0.30 12.06
C TRP A 257 18.68 0.88 11.65
N LEU A 258 19.28 0.83 10.46
CA LEU A 258 20.03 1.96 9.92
C LEU A 258 19.08 2.99 9.31
N CYS A 259 19.48 4.24 9.31
CA CYS A 259 18.83 5.34 8.62
C CYS A 259 19.75 5.96 7.57
N VAL A 260 19.19 6.76 6.68
CA VAL A 260 19.93 7.38 5.56
C VAL A 260 21.16 8.18 6.04
N ASP A 261 21.06 8.82 7.21
CA ASP A 261 22.16 9.62 7.73
C ASP A 261 23.36 8.78 8.18
N ASP A 262 23.17 7.49 8.47
CA ASP A 262 24.29 6.61 8.80
C ASP A 262 25.19 6.34 7.60
N PHE A 263 24.62 6.31 6.39
CA PHE A 263 25.38 6.18 5.15
C PHE A 263 26.17 7.46 4.83
N LYS A 264 25.64 8.63 5.22
CA LYS A 264 26.34 9.92 5.07
C LYS A 264 27.51 10.09 6.02
N LEU A 265 27.54 9.34 7.13
CA LEU A 265 28.67 9.35 8.06
C LEU A 265 29.89 8.55 7.57
N TYR A 266 29.73 7.85 6.44
CA TYR A 266 30.83 7.14 5.84
C TYR A 266 31.84 8.12 5.21
N GLU A 267 33.12 7.92 5.52
CA GLU A 267 34.23 8.63 4.89
C GLU A 267 34.96 7.68 3.94
N SER A 268 35.23 8.11 2.71
CA SER A 268 35.91 7.31 1.71
C SER A 268 37.25 6.80 2.21
N GLY A 269 37.50 5.51 2.04
CA GLY A 269 38.69 4.83 2.54
C GLY A 269 38.61 4.41 4.02
N CYS A 270 37.45 4.53 4.65
CA CYS A 270 37.26 3.97 5.99
C CYS A 270 37.39 2.43 5.94
N ASP A 271 38.12 1.88 6.90
CA ASP A 271 38.25 0.44 7.07
C ASP A 271 36.89 -0.21 7.28
N PRO A 272 36.51 -1.26 6.49
CA PRO A 272 35.24 -1.95 6.58
C PRO A 272 34.89 -2.43 8.01
N GLU A 273 35.88 -2.91 8.77
CA GLU A 273 35.68 -3.37 10.14
C GLU A 273 35.29 -2.21 11.10
N ASN A 274 35.83 -1.01 10.88
CA ASN A 274 35.49 0.17 11.66
C ASN A 274 34.05 0.64 11.32
N LEU A 275 33.66 0.61 10.05
CA LEU A 275 32.30 0.90 9.62
C LEU A 275 31.30 -0.09 10.24
N LYS A 276 31.60 -1.39 10.18
CA LYS A 276 30.80 -2.45 10.82
C LYS A 276 30.60 -2.20 12.31
N LYS A 277 31.70 -1.92 13.02
CA LYS A 277 31.66 -1.63 14.48
C LYS A 277 30.78 -0.41 14.79
N LEU A 278 30.92 0.67 14.01
CA LEU A 278 30.10 1.87 14.15
C LEU A 278 28.62 1.55 13.96
N TRP A 279 28.26 0.89 12.87
CA TRP A 279 26.88 0.56 12.56
C TRP A 279 26.27 -0.40 13.58
N MET A 280 26.99 -1.43 14.02
CA MET A 280 26.51 -2.33 15.08
C MET A 280 26.24 -1.60 16.40
N LYS A 281 27.03 -0.58 16.75
CA LYS A 281 26.78 0.28 17.91
C LYS A 281 25.50 1.11 17.74
N LEU A 282 25.28 1.71 16.55
CA LEU A 282 24.07 2.47 16.25
C LEU A 282 22.81 1.57 16.27
N ILE A 283 22.89 0.39 15.67
CA ILE A 283 21.83 -0.61 15.64
C ILE A 283 21.43 -1.01 17.06
N THR A 284 22.41 -1.36 17.90
CA THR A 284 22.17 -1.74 19.31
C THR A 284 21.48 -0.64 20.09
N LYS A 285 21.95 0.62 19.93
CA LYS A 285 21.33 1.78 20.57
C LYS A 285 19.88 1.96 20.12
N ARG A 286 19.59 1.88 18.80
CA ARG A 286 18.23 2.07 18.27
C ARG A 286 17.28 0.96 18.65
N ARG A 287 17.74 -0.28 18.71
CA ARG A 287 16.94 -1.40 19.21
C ARG A 287 16.48 -1.15 20.64
N ARG A 288 17.38 -0.71 21.49
CA ARG A 288 17.04 -0.37 22.89
C ARG A 288 16.03 0.78 22.94
N LEU A 289 16.29 1.88 22.22
CA LEU A 289 15.36 3.01 22.19
C LEU A 289 13.98 2.63 21.62
N ASN A 290 13.91 1.76 20.60
CA ASN A 290 12.64 1.28 20.08
C ASN A 290 11.91 0.39 21.09
N HIS A 291 12.64 -0.50 21.78
CA HIS A 291 12.06 -1.30 22.86
C HIS A 291 11.44 -0.41 23.93
N ASP A 292 12.18 0.59 24.41
CA ASP A 292 11.70 1.52 25.42
C ASP A 292 10.49 2.35 24.90
N SER A 293 10.52 2.77 23.63
CA SER A 293 9.44 3.55 23.02
C SER A 293 8.13 2.76 22.80
N ARG A 294 8.21 1.43 22.72
CA ARG A 294 7.01 0.57 22.64
C ARG A 294 6.16 0.58 23.90
N LEU A 295 6.74 0.98 25.03
CA LEU A 295 6.02 1.15 26.29
C LEU A 295 5.21 2.46 26.31
N ILE A 296 5.41 3.32 25.31
CA ILE A 296 4.81 4.66 25.24
C ILE A 296 3.74 4.67 24.13
N LEU A 297 2.46 4.83 24.52
CA LEU A 297 1.37 5.05 23.59
C LEU A 297 1.06 6.55 23.54
N LEU A 298 1.25 7.14 22.37
CA LEU A 298 0.88 8.54 22.14
C LEU A 298 -0.61 8.64 21.81
N PRO A 299 -1.27 9.75 22.16
CA PRO A 299 -2.63 10.02 21.72
C PRO A 299 -2.68 10.19 20.20
N GLU A 300 -3.84 9.93 19.58
CA GLU A 300 -4.04 10.07 18.12
C GLU A 300 -3.74 11.49 17.62
N VAL A 301 -3.95 12.50 18.47
CA VAL A 301 -3.69 13.90 18.17
C VAL A 301 -2.93 14.54 19.34
N ILE A 302 -1.77 15.09 19.09
CA ILE A 302 -0.98 15.86 20.04
C ILE A 302 -1.26 17.35 19.79
N LEU A 303 -2.01 17.98 20.69
CA LEU A 303 -2.34 19.41 20.62
C LEU A 303 -1.35 20.31 21.35
N SER A 304 -0.67 19.78 22.35
CA SER A 304 0.34 20.51 23.13
C SER A 304 1.32 19.54 23.79
N GLY A 305 2.43 20.04 24.34
CA GLY A 305 3.37 19.22 25.11
C GLY A 305 2.72 18.51 26.29
N ALA A 306 1.73 19.13 26.95
CA ALA A 306 0.95 18.52 28.04
C ALA A 306 0.12 17.29 27.60
N SER A 307 -0.14 17.13 26.30
CA SER A 307 -0.88 15.96 25.77
C SER A 307 -0.09 14.64 25.88
N VAL A 308 1.21 14.70 26.17
CA VAL A 308 2.09 13.52 26.31
C VAL A 308 2.42 13.19 27.77
N ASP A 309 1.95 13.99 28.74
CA ASP A 309 2.25 13.78 30.16
C ASP A 309 1.48 12.61 30.78
N VAL A 310 0.36 12.21 30.17
CA VAL A 310 -0.43 11.04 30.57
C VAL A 310 -0.59 10.12 29.37
N ILE A 311 0.04 8.96 29.45
CA ILE A 311 0.00 7.95 28.39
C ILE A 311 -0.93 6.82 28.82
N PRO A 312 -2.20 6.83 28.38
CA PRO A 312 -3.10 5.73 28.65
C PRO A 312 -2.66 4.50 27.83
N VAL A 313 -2.64 3.35 28.48
CA VAL A 313 -2.46 2.08 27.78
C VAL A 313 -3.80 1.74 27.11
N TYR A 314 -3.94 2.07 25.83
CA TYR A 314 -5.10 1.65 25.05
C TYR A 314 -4.82 0.29 24.40
N GLU A 315 -5.75 -0.64 24.52
CA GLU A 315 -5.74 -1.81 23.67
C GLU A 315 -6.06 -1.38 22.24
N ALA A 316 -5.28 -1.85 21.28
CA ALA A 316 -5.58 -1.62 19.87
C ALA A 316 -6.97 -2.17 19.55
N ARG A 317 -7.80 -1.38 18.87
CA ARG A 317 -9.09 -1.83 18.36
C ARG A 317 -8.96 -2.04 16.86
N PRO A 318 -9.14 -3.28 16.37
CA PRO A 318 -9.10 -3.56 14.95
C PRO A 318 -10.14 -2.75 14.18
N ASN A 319 -9.78 -2.33 12.97
CA ASN A 319 -10.75 -1.80 12.03
C ASN A 319 -11.37 -2.98 11.29
N PHE A 320 -12.62 -3.33 11.65
CA PHE A 320 -13.34 -4.40 10.99
C PHE A 320 -13.92 -3.92 9.65
N ILE A 321 -13.62 -4.67 8.61
CA ILE A 321 -14.06 -4.39 7.23
C ILE A 321 -15.10 -5.42 6.84
N THR A 322 -16.18 -4.96 6.24
CA THR A 322 -17.44 -5.70 5.97
C THR A 322 -18.22 -6.03 7.24
N ALA A 323 -19.50 -6.39 7.10
CA ALA A 323 -20.36 -6.81 8.22
C ALA A 323 -20.67 -8.30 8.12
N LYS A 324 -19.62 -9.13 7.95
CA LYS A 324 -19.74 -10.58 7.78
C LYS A 324 -19.07 -11.32 8.93
N THR A 325 -19.54 -12.53 9.20
CA THR A 325 -18.88 -13.50 10.06
C THR A 325 -18.25 -14.58 9.19
N VAL A 326 -17.03 -14.99 9.52
CA VAL A 326 -16.28 -16.04 8.82
C VAL A 326 -15.53 -16.91 9.80
N GLU A 327 -15.47 -18.19 9.50
CA GLU A 327 -14.64 -19.18 10.20
C GLU A 327 -13.68 -19.84 9.23
N GLY A 328 -12.47 -20.15 9.67
CA GLY A 328 -11.49 -20.79 8.81
C GLY A 328 -10.16 -21.08 9.49
N GLU A 329 -9.36 -21.89 8.79
CA GLU A 329 -7.95 -22.12 9.15
C GLU A 329 -7.17 -20.80 9.04
N VAL A 330 -6.20 -20.64 9.93
CA VAL A 330 -5.30 -19.50 9.98
C VAL A 330 -4.02 -19.81 9.21
N VAL A 331 -3.56 -18.87 8.39
CA VAL A 331 -2.25 -18.96 7.74
C VAL A 331 -1.47 -17.69 8.03
N LEU A 332 -0.30 -17.85 8.65
CA LEU A 332 0.68 -16.80 8.89
C LEU A 332 1.59 -16.69 7.67
N LEU A 333 1.25 -15.78 6.78
CA LEU A 333 1.92 -15.70 5.47
C LEU A 333 3.40 -15.29 5.56
N ASP A 334 3.82 -14.63 6.64
CA ASP A 334 5.23 -14.31 6.90
C ASP A 334 6.06 -15.53 7.35
N GLU A 335 5.42 -16.51 7.99
CA GLU A 335 6.07 -17.73 8.43
C GLU A 335 6.00 -18.82 7.36
N GLU A 336 4.91 -18.84 6.60
CA GLU A 336 4.65 -19.77 5.51
C GLU A 336 4.34 -19.07 4.18
N PRO A 337 5.34 -18.44 3.52
CA PRO A 337 5.12 -17.65 2.30
C PRO A 337 4.53 -18.44 1.12
N ASP A 338 4.79 -19.75 1.06
CA ASP A 338 4.36 -20.66 0.00
C ASP A 338 3.07 -21.43 0.34
N ALA A 339 2.43 -21.13 1.48
CA ALA A 339 1.23 -21.85 1.91
C ALA A 339 0.05 -21.66 0.92
N ASP A 340 -0.76 -22.69 0.76
CA ASP A 340 -2.06 -22.54 0.07
C ASP A 340 -3.01 -21.76 0.98
N ILE A 341 -3.34 -20.54 0.57
CA ILE A 341 -4.22 -19.62 1.29
C ILE A 341 -5.69 -19.72 0.83
N THR A 342 -5.99 -20.60 -0.13
CA THR A 342 -7.34 -20.72 -0.69
C THR A 342 -8.33 -21.20 0.37
N GLY A 343 -9.38 -20.43 0.62
CA GLY A 343 -10.41 -20.77 1.61
C GLY A 343 -9.97 -20.58 3.06
N LYS A 344 -8.85 -19.89 3.32
CA LYS A 344 -8.29 -19.68 4.66
C LYS A 344 -8.36 -18.22 5.10
N ILE A 345 -8.08 -17.98 6.36
CA ILE A 345 -7.94 -16.64 6.95
C ILE A 345 -6.45 -16.32 6.95
N VAL A 346 -6.09 -15.32 6.18
CA VAL A 346 -4.70 -14.91 5.97
C VAL A 346 -4.30 -13.84 6.98
N VAL A 347 -3.19 -14.07 7.66
CA VAL A 347 -2.65 -13.17 8.69
C VAL A 347 -1.29 -12.64 8.24
N VAL A 348 -1.15 -11.30 8.23
CA VAL A 348 0.09 -10.62 7.85
C VAL A 348 0.43 -9.47 8.81
N PRO A 349 1.69 -9.08 8.95
CA PRO A 349 2.05 -8.03 9.90
C PRO A 349 1.61 -6.63 9.45
N LYS A 350 1.47 -6.36 8.15
CA LYS A 350 1.17 -5.01 7.63
C LYS A 350 0.12 -5.04 6.52
N ALA A 351 -0.75 -4.05 6.51
CA ALA A 351 -1.71 -3.82 5.42
C ALA A 351 -1.03 -3.13 4.20
N ASP A 352 -0.02 -3.78 3.64
CA ASP A 352 0.82 -3.26 2.56
C ASP A 352 0.31 -3.70 1.18
N PRO A 353 0.34 -2.82 0.15
CA PRO A 353 -0.03 -3.17 -1.22
C PRO A 353 0.72 -4.36 -1.83
N GLY A 354 1.91 -4.70 -1.31
CA GLY A 354 2.68 -5.87 -1.75
C GLY A 354 1.98 -7.21 -1.53
N TYR A 355 0.94 -7.25 -0.71
CA TYR A 355 0.08 -8.44 -0.53
C TYR A 355 -1.13 -8.44 -1.49
N GLU A 356 -1.20 -7.57 -2.49
CA GLU A 356 -2.36 -7.49 -3.39
C GLU A 356 -2.69 -8.81 -4.10
N TRP A 357 -1.70 -9.62 -4.37
CA TRP A 357 -1.83 -10.94 -4.99
C TRP A 357 -2.72 -11.91 -4.19
N ILE A 358 -2.90 -11.72 -2.86
CA ILE A 358 -3.78 -12.58 -2.05
C ILE A 358 -5.24 -12.52 -2.52
N PHE A 359 -5.66 -11.39 -3.08
CA PHE A 359 -7.01 -11.20 -3.60
C PHE A 359 -7.27 -11.97 -4.91
N THR A 360 -6.22 -12.46 -5.57
CA THR A 360 -6.35 -13.39 -6.70
C THR A 360 -6.69 -14.81 -6.22
N LYS A 361 -6.50 -15.09 -4.92
CA LYS A 361 -6.88 -16.33 -4.26
C LYS A 361 -8.22 -16.12 -3.55
N ASN A 362 -9.00 -17.18 -3.47
CA ASN A 362 -10.29 -17.11 -2.79
C ASN A 362 -10.10 -17.25 -1.27
N ILE A 363 -9.52 -16.23 -0.62
CA ILE A 363 -9.34 -16.21 0.84
C ILE A 363 -10.69 -15.99 1.54
N LYS A 364 -10.86 -16.54 2.73
CA LYS A 364 -12.07 -16.37 3.55
C LYS A 364 -12.04 -15.08 4.36
N GLY A 365 -10.87 -14.68 4.85
CA GLY A 365 -10.71 -13.49 5.69
C GLY A 365 -9.28 -12.99 5.69
N PHE A 366 -9.09 -11.76 6.21
CA PHE A 366 -7.78 -11.11 6.24
C PHE A 366 -7.55 -10.39 7.56
N ILE A 367 -6.40 -10.60 8.19
CA ILE A 367 -6.04 -9.98 9.47
C ILE A 367 -4.67 -9.34 9.35
N THR A 368 -4.52 -8.11 9.89
CA THR A 368 -3.22 -7.45 9.95
C THR A 368 -2.88 -6.94 11.34
N LYS A 369 -1.59 -7.02 11.70
CA LYS A 369 -1.08 -6.45 12.93
C LYS A 369 -1.14 -4.92 12.90
N TYR A 370 -0.66 -4.31 11.81
CA TYR A 370 -0.60 -2.87 11.59
C TYR A 370 -1.36 -2.47 10.33
N GLY A 371 -1.96 -1.29 10.37
CA GLY A 371 -2.73 -0.72 9.27
C GLY A 371 -3.93 0.06 9.79
N GLY A 372 -4.56 0.86 8.95
CA GLY A 372 -5.74 1.64 9.27
C GLY A 372 -6.91 1.32 8.32
N ALA A 373 -8.10 1.80 8.64
CA ALA A 373 -9.30 1.64 7.82
C ALA A 373 -9.18 2.24 6.41
N ALA A 374 -8.26 3.20 6.22
CA ALA A 374 -7.97 3.81 4.92
C ALA A 374 -6.74 3.19 4.22
N SER A 375 -6.20 2.07 4.74
CA SER A 375 -5.10 1.37 4.09
C SER A 375 -5.55 0.74 2.76
N HIS A 376 -4.60 0.55 1.84
CA HIS A 376 -4.89 -0.08 0.55
C HIS A 376 -5.59 -1.43 0.71
N MET A 377 -5.08 -2.29 1.58
CA MET A 377 -5.66 -3.62 1.82
C MET A 377 -7.06 -3.56 2.44
N ALA A 378 -7.33 -2.58 3.32
CA ALA A 378 -8.68 -2.38 3.88
C ALA A 378 -9.69 -2.02 2.77
N ILE A 379 -9.31 -1.13 1.86
CA ILE A 379 -10.13 -0.74 0.71
C ILE A 379 -10.38 -1.95 -0.20
N ARG A 380 -9.33 -2.73 -0.50
CA ARG A 380 -9.47 -3.94 -1.33
C ARG A 380 -10.35 -5.01 -0.67
N CYS A 381 -10.22 -5.22 0.64
CA CYS A 381 -11.12 -6.13 1.37
C CYS A 381 -12.58 -5.69 1.25
N ALA A 382 -12.86 -4.38 1.33
CA ALA A 382 -14.20 -3.84 1.13
C ALA A 382 -14.70 -4.04 -0.32
N GLU A 383 -13.85 -3.78 -1.32
CA GLU A 383 -14.17 -3.94 -2.75
C GLU A 383 -14.49 -5.40 -3.11
N PHE A 384 -13.71 -6.35 -2.59
CA PHE A 384 -13.94 -7.79 -2.79
C PHE A 384 -14.92 -8.42 -1.80
N ASN A 385 -15.47 -7.60 -0.89
CA ASN A 385 -16.40 -8.04 0.14
C ASN A 385 -15.85 -9.17 1.03
N ILE A 386 -14.54 -9.10 1.32
CA ILE A 386 -13.80 -10.03 2.16
C ILE A 386 -13.80 -9.50 3.60
N PRO A 387 -14.23 -10.30 4.60
CA PRO A 387 -14.13 -9.92 6.01
C PRO A 387 -12.68 -9.69 6.41
N ALA A 388 -12.41 -8.56 7.10
CA ALA A 388 -11.06 -8.29 7.54
C ALA A 388 -11.03 -7.55 8.88
N ALA A 389 -9.95 -7.77 9.64
CA ALA A 389 -9.59 -7.05 10.85
C ALA A 389 -8.22 -6.39 10.63
N ILE A 390 -8.24 -5.07 10.43
CA ILE A 390 -7.05 -4.29 10.05
C ILE A 390 -6.51 -3.53 11.25
N GLY A 391 -5.20 -3.69 11.53
CA GLY A 391 -4.55 -2.99 12.63
C GLY A 391 -4.90 -3.55 13.99
N CYS A 392 -4.84 -4.86 14.16
CA CYS A 392 -5.17 -5.57 15.41
C CYS A 392 -4.24 -5.22 16.59
N GLY A 393 -3.07 -4.64 16.31
CA GLY A 393 -2.03 -4.42 17.32
C GLY A 393 -1.33 -5.71 17.73
N GLU A 394 -0.33 -5.58 18.60
CA GLU A 394 0.54 -6.70 18.98
C GLU A 394 -0.21 -7.82 19.71
N LYS A 395 -0.98 -7.47 20.74
CA LYS A 395 -1.64 -8.44 21.63
C LYS A 395 -2.61 -9.35 20.88
N ILE A 396 -3.51 -8.76 20.08
CA ILE A 396 -4.50 -9.54 19.30
C ILE A 396 -3.80 -10.35 18.22
N TYR A 397 -2.84 -9.72 17.51
CA TYR A 397 -2.09 -10.39 16.46
C TYR A 397 -1.32 -11.61 17.00
N ASP A 398 -0.57 -11.45 18.10
CA ASP A 398 0.20 -12.52 18.70
C ASP A 398 -0.71 -13.64 19.25
N THR A 399 -1.93 -13.32 19.71
CA THR A 399 -2.93 -14.33 20.10
C THR A 399 -3.45 -15.08 18.88
N VAL A 400 -3.84 -14.37 17.82
CA VAL A 400 -4.36 -14.97 16.57
C VAL A 400 -3.31 -15.84 15.90
N SER A 401 -2.03 -15.44 15.98
CA SER A 401 -0.91 -16.20 15.42
C SER A 401 -0.67 -17.57 16.07
N GLN A 402 -1.28 -17.82 17.21
CA GLN A 402 -1.19 -19.10 17.93
C GLN A 402 -2.40 -20.02 17.66
N LEU A 403 -3.38 -19.57 16.86
CA LEU A 403 -4.58 -20.30 16.56
C LEU A 403 -4.46 -21.02 15.20
N ASP A 404 -4.83 -22.27 15.16
CA ASP A 404 -4.95 -23.02 13.90
C ASP A 404 -6.27 -22.71 13.17
N TYR A 405 -7.30 -22.34 13.93
CA TYR A 405 -8.64 -22.09 13.41
C TYR A 405 -9.34 -20.99 14.22
N LEU A 406 -9.97 -20.02 13.53
CA LEU A 406 -10.64 -18.91 14.21
C LEU A 406 -11.99 -18.56 13.57
N GLU A 407 -12.84 -17.91 14.37
CA GLU A 407 -14.04 -17.21 13.95
C GLU A 407 -13.81 -15.70 14.06
N MET A 408 -14.07 -14.97 12.96
CA MET A 408 -14.01 -13.49 12.92
C MET A 408 -15.40 -12.94 12.59
N ASP A 409 -16.01 -12.28 13.54
CA ASP A 409 -17.30 -11.59 13.40
C ASP A 409 -17.03 -10.08 13.23
N CYS A 410 -16.93 -9.65 11.97
CA CYS A 410 -16.70 -8.24 11.64
C CYS A 410 -17.91 -7.34 11.96
N ARG A 411 -19.12 -7.90 12.11
CA ARG A 411 -20.33 -7.12 12.46
C ARG A 411 -20.28 -6.69 13.91
N ASN A 412 -19.88 -7.62 14.79
CA ASN A 412 -19.85 -7.37 16.24
C ASN A 412 -18.45 -7.00 16.74
N GLY A 413 -17.43 -6.97 15.84
CA GLY A 413 -16.06 -6.61 16.17
C GLY A 413 -15.37 -7.63 17.06
N LEU A 414 -15.58 -8.93 16.82
CA LEU A 414 -15.06 -10.02 17.64
C LEU A 414 -14.16 -10.97 16.82
N ILE A 415 -13.07 -11.38 17.43
CA ILE A 415 -12.21 -12.46 16.96
C ILE A 415 -12.08 -13.45 18.12
N LYS A 416 -12.35 -14.71 17.86
CA LYS A 416 -12.27 -15.78 18.86
C LYS A 416 -11.75 -17.07 18.23
N GLU A 417 -11.27 -17.99 19.07
CA GLU A 417 -10.94 -19.33 18.64
C GLU A 417 -12.17 -20.02 18.05
N GLY A 418 -12.03 -20.60 16.86
CA GLY A 418 -13.07 -21.33 16.17
C GLY A 418 -13.01 -22.83 16.48
N ILE A 419 -14.08 -23.54 16.23
CA ILE A 419 -14.15 -25.01 16.43
C ILE A 419 -14.08 -25.68 15.07
N GLN A 420 -13.02 -26.43 14.82
CA GLN A 420 -12.91 -27.28 13.64
C GLN A 420 -13.76 -28.54 13.83
N TYR A 421 -14.88 -28.65 13.14
CA TYR A 421 -15.83 -29.77 13.29
C TYR A 421 -15.24 -31.18 13.00
N THR A 422 -14.14 -31.27 12.26
CA THR A 422 -13.38 -32.50 12.04
C THR A 422 -12.81 -33.07 13.33
N ASN A 423 -12.45 -32.23 14.30
CA ASN A 423 -11.97 -32.69 15.61
C ASN A 423 -13.12 -33.13 16.55
N LEU A 424 -14.33 -32.59 16.34
CA LEU A 424 -15.49 -32.96 17.14
C LEU A 424 -15.93 -34.40 16.86
N HIS A 425 -15.88 -34.84 15.59
CA HIS A 425 -16.17 -36.25 15.23
C HIS A 425 -15.16 -37.23 15.82
N ALA A 426 -13.86 -36.85 15.85
CA ALA A 426 -12.82 -37.67 16.47
C ALA A 426 -12.98 -37.78 18.00
N LEU A 427 -13.39 -36.67 18.65
CA LEU A 427 -13.63 -36.63 20.09
C LEU A 427 -14.93 -37.37 20.50
N ILE A 428 -15.96 -37.37 19.65
CA ILE A 428 -17.22 -38.12 19.88
C ILE A 428 -16.95 -39.60 19.70
N THR A 429 -16.20 -40.02 18.68
CA THR A 429 -15.84 -41.43 18.43
C THR A 429 -14.94 -41.98 19.52
N GLN A 430 -14.08 -41.17 20.14
CA GLN A 430 -13.29 -41.61 21.30
C GLN A 430 -14.13 -41.73 22.60
N ARG A 431 -15.24 -41.02 22.74
CA ARG A 431 -16.14 -41.13 23.90
C ARG A 431 -17.10 -42.31 23.79
N GLU A 432 -17.46 -42.71 22.60
CA GLU A 432 -18.33 -43.89 22.38
C GLU A 432 -17.58 -45.21 22.49
N GLY A 433 -16.21 -45.19 22.39
CA GLY A 433 -15.37 -46.39 22.57
C GLY A 433 -14.98 -46.74 24.02
N VAL A 434 -15.49 -46.03 25.03
CA VAL A 434 -15.15 -46.26 26.46
C VAL A 434 -16.30 -46.89 27.26
N ASN A 435 -17.43 -47.18 26.64
CA ASN A 435 -18.60 -47.75 27.33
C ASN A 435 -18.88 -49.23 26.96
N ASP A 436 -17.84 -50.05 26.77
CA ASP A 436 -17.98 -51.51 26.75
C ASP A 436 -16.83 -52.12 27.58
N TYR A 437 -16.99 -52.07 28.91
CA TYR A 437 -16.51 -53.11 29.85
C TYR A 437 -17.23 -52.96 31.18
#